data_6952bed83215450358c49ceb97cd9018
#
_entry.id   6952bed83215450358c49ceb97cd9018
#
_cell.length_a   1.000
_cell.length_b   1.000
_cell.length_c   1.000
_cell.angle_alpha   90.00
_cell.angle_beta   90.00
_cell.angle_gamma   90.00
#
_symmetry.space_group_name_H-M   'P 1'
#
loop_
_entity.id
_entity.type
_entity.pdbx_description
1 polymer ?
#
loop_
_entity_poly.entity_id
_entity_poly.type
_entity_poly.pdbx_seq_one_letter_code
_entity_poly.pdbx_strand_id
1 'polypeptide(L)'
;MSNDKSGSAAGASRAPQPTETNPLDFVPDKMPFDTPYGPPISLERAQAVIHAAVAEAEKRHWKMNVAVVDSGGNLVAFQRMDGAMLASIQIAKHKAKAAATFRRPTKEFEVGINMMHLNYLLAFDGVIASRGGIPLIEQGAIIGAIGSSGGADSQDEIVSNAGAALINQPAAGNK
;
A
#
# COMPACT_ATOMS: atom_id res chain seq x y z
N MET A 1 -36.10 2.93 72.58
CA MET A 1 -34.96 3.84 72.40
C MET A 1 -34.21 3.35 71.21
N SER A 2 -34.63 3.75 70.03
CA SER A 2 -34.22 4.85 69.13
C SER A 2 -32.71 5.01 69.07
N ASN A 3 -32.12 4.67 67.92
CA ASN A 3 -31.33 5.64 67.13
C ASN A 3 -31.08 5.14 65.71
N ASP A 4 -31.77 5.79 64.91
CA ASP A 4 -31.60 5.90 63.48
C ASP A 4 -30.35 6.77 63.14
N LYS A 5 -29.43 6.29 62.34
CA LYS A 5 -28.44 7.14 61.64
C LYS A 5 -28.37 6.77 60.20
N SER A 6 -29.18 7.42 59.41
CA SER A 6 -29.04 7.60 58.00
C SER A 6 -27.71 8.30 57.67
N GLY A 7 -26.77 7.56 57.08
CA GLY A 7 -25.56 8.10 56.49
C GLY A 7 -25.73 8.28 54.99
N SER A 8 -26.00 9.51 54.60
CA SER A 8 -26.01 9.96 53.18
C SER A 8 -24.61 9.82 52.60
N ALA A 9 -24.42 8.88 51.66
CA ALA A 9 -23.24 8.82 50.86
C ALA A 9 -23.36 9.90 49.75
N ALA A 10 -22.63 10.99 49.92
CA ALA A 10 -22.47 12.04 48.93
C ALA A 10 -21.88 11.44 47.66
N GLY A 11 -22.60 11.55 46.54
CA GLY A 11 -22.13 11.15 45.24
C GLY A 11 -20.88 11.93 44.85
N ALA A 12 -19.74 11.25 44.76
CA ALA A 12 -18.56 11.80 44.18
C ALA A 12 -18.80 12.08 42.68
N SER A 13 -18.93 13.35 42.31
CA SER A 13 -18.95 13.80 40.96
C SER A 13 -17.65 13.35 40.26
N ARG A 14 -17.74 12.35 39.37
CA ARG A 14 -16.63 11.91 38.56
C ARG A 14 -16.27 13.06 37.61
N ALA A 15 -15.05 13.61 37.74
CA ALA A 15 -14.53 14.61 36.82
C ALA A 15 -14.70 14.11 35.36
N PRO A 16 -15.08 14.98 34.44
CA PRO A 16 -15.17 14.60 33.02
C PRO A 16 -13.83 14.08 32.58
N GLN A 17 -13.81 12.84 32.06
CA GLN A 17 -12.65 12.26 31.42
C GLN A 17 -12.36 13.11 30.17
N PRO A 18 -11.07 13.39 29.84
CA PRO A 18 -10.75 14.03 28.57
C PRO A 18 -11.40 13.20 27.46
N THR A 19 -12.21 13.82 26.63
CA THR A 19 -12.76 13.18 25.43
C THR A 19 -11.57 12.85 24.53
N GLU A 20 -11.25 11.55 24.42
CA GLU A 20 -10.29 11.10 23.41
C GLU A 20 -10.81 11.57 22.06
N THR A 21 -10.11 12.51 21.44
CA THR A 21 -10.45 12.97 20.08
C THR A 21 -10.24 11.79 19.13
N ASN A 22 -11.30 11.37 18.45
CA ASN A 22 -11.19 10.31 17.45
C ASN A 22 -10.19 10.76 16.34
N PRO A 23 -9.11 10.03 16.11
CA PRO A 23 -8.15 10.40 15.06
C PRO A 23 -8.75 10.50 13.66
N LEU A 24 -9.92 9.86 13.43
CA LEU A 24 -10.65 9.92 12.16
C LEU A 24 -11.41 11.24 11.95
N ASP A 25 -11.55 12.05 13.00
CA ASP A 25 -12.19 13.39 12.91
C ASP A 25 -11.21 14.46 12.39
N PHE A 26 -9.91 14.10 12.26
CA PHE A 26 -8.92 15.02 11.69
C PHE A 26 -9.17 15.25 10.21
N VAL A 27 -9.34 16.51 9.85
CA VAL A 27 -9.51 16.94 8.45
C VAL A 27 -8.20 17.57 7.97
N PRO A 28 -7.47 16.92 7.03
CA PRO A 28 -6.24 17.49 6.49
C PRO A 28 -6.53 18.68 5.56
N ASP A 29 -5.69 19.72 5.61
CA ASP A 29 -5.81 20.89 4.72
C ASP A 29 -5.53 20.56 3.25
N LYS A 30 -4.70 19.55 3.01
CA LYS A 30 -4.34 19.11 1.65
C LYS A 30 -4.98 17.78 1.33
N MET A 31 -5.44 17.63 0.10
CA MET A 31 -5.92 16.35 -0.41
C MET A 31 -4.80 15.30 -0.31
N PRO A 32 -5.00 14.18 0.43
CA PRO A 32 -4.02 13.09 0.43
C PRO A 32 -4.06 12.35 -0.92
N PHE A 33 -2.91 11.78 -1.30
CA PHE A 33 -2.81 10.94 -2.51
C PHE A 33 -3.24 11.64 -3.80
N ASP A 34 -2.78 12.88 -3.99
CA ASP A 34 -3.18 13.75 -5.10
C ASP A 34 -2.22 13.67 -6.32
N THR A 35 -1.43 12.62 -6.42
CA THR A 35 -0.58 12.39 -7.60
C THR A 35 -1.44 12.16 -8.84
N PRO A 36 -1.34 12.99 -9.89
CA PRO A 36 -2.19 12.84 -11.07
C PRO A 36 -1.86 11.56 -11.84
N TYR A 37 -2.83 11.08 -12.62
CA TYR A 37 -2.59 10.03 -13.59
C TYR A 37 -1.98 10.61 -14.86
N GLY A 38 -0.90 9.96 -15.33
CA GLY A 38 -0.21 10.26 -16.57
C GLY A 38 -0.58 9.29 -17.72
N PRO A 39 0.10 9.40 -18.85
CA PRO A 39 -0.06 8.46 -19.96
C PRO A 39 0.34 7.05 -19.51
N PRO A 40 -0.29 5.99 -20.08
CA PRO A 40 0.01 4.62 -19.70
C PRO A 40 1.46 4.24 -20.07
N ILE A 41 2.10 3.46 -19.18
CA ILE A 41 3.43 2.90 -19.47
C ILE A 41 3.38 2.01 -20.73
N SER A 42 4.40 2.11 -21.58
CA SER A 42 4.53 1.23 -22.76
C SER A 42 4.89 -0.21 -22.37
N LEU A 43 4.57 -1.17 -23.23
CA LEU A 43 4.92 -2.58 -23.04
C LEU A 43 6.43 -2.77 -22.87
N GLU A 44 7.25 -2.10 -23.69
CA GLU A 44 8.71 -2.16 -23.61
C GLU A 44 9.23 -1.75 -22.23
N ARG A 45 8.74 -0.63 -21.69
CA ARG A 45 9.14 -0.15 -20.39
C ARG A 45 8.62 -1.03 -19.26
N ALA A 46 7.39 -1.54 -19.37
CA ALA A 46 6.83 -2.49 -18.42
C ALA A 46 7.66 -3.78 -18.34
N GLN A 47 8.13 -4.28 -19.48
CA GLN A 47 9.04 -5.43 -19.54
C GLN A 47 10.39 -5.12 -18.90
N ALA A 48 10.98 -3.94 -19.14
CA ALA A 48 12.22 -3.53 -18.49
C ALA A 48 12.07 -3.47 -16.94
N VAL A 49 10.96 -2.93 -16.44
CA VAL A 49 10.62 -2.89 -15.01
C VAL A 49 10.53 -4.31 -14.44
N ILE A 50 9.86 -5.23 -15.14
CA ILE A 50 9.78 -6.65 -14.72
C ILE A 50 11.15 -7.29 -14.69
N HIS A 51 11.97 -7.10 -15.74
CA HIS A 51 13.31 -7.68 -15.81
C HIS A 51 14.19 -7.23 -14.64
N ALA A 52 14.14 -5.95 -14.24
CA ALA A 52 14.88 -5.46 -13.08
C ALA A 52 14.40 -6.09 -11.76
N ALA A 53 13.08 -6.24 -11.58
CA ALA A 53 12.49 -6.89 -10.43
C ALA A 53 12.88 -8.38 -10.36
N VAL A 54 12.80 -9.10 -11.49
CA VAL A 54 13.16 -10.51 -11.58
C VAL A 54 14.67 -10.71 -11.32
N ALA A 55 15.53 -9.84 -11.85
CA ALA A 55 16.97 -9.91 -11.60
C ALA A 55 17.31 -9.74 -10.11
N GLU A 56 16.58 -8.89 -9.38
CA GLU A 56 16.74 -8.77 -7.92
C GLU A 56 16.27 -10.01 -7.18
N ALA A 57 15.17 -10.63 -7.62
CA ALA A 57 14.66 -11.88 -7.05
C ALA A 57 15.62 -13.04 -7.31
N GLU A 58 16.20 -13.16 -8.51
CA GLU A 58 17.19 -14.18 -8.88
C GLU A 58 18.45 -14.09 -8.03
N LYS A 59 18.98 -12.87 -7.82
CA LYS A 59 20.12 -12.59 -6.96
C LYS A 59 19.95 -13.14 -5.54
N ARG A 60 18.70 -13.17 -5.07
CA ARG A 60 18.34 -13.59 -3.72
C ARG A 60 17.77 -15.00 -3.66
N HIS A 61 17.71 -15.70 -4.80
CA HIS A 61 17.10 -17.03 -4.94
C HIS A 61 15.61 -17.06 -4.50
N TRP A 62 14.89 -15.95 -4.69
CA TRP A 62 13.47 -15.87 -4.43
C TRP A 62 12.66 -16.12 -5.69
N LYS A 63 11.57 -16.89 -5.56
CA LYS A 63 10.72 -17.29 -6.68
C LYS A 63 9.44 -16.42 -6.67
N MET A 64 9.36 -15.49 -7.59
CA MET A 64 8.35 -14.43 -7.58
C MET A 64 7.45 -14.47 -8.81
N ASN A 65 6.25 -13.91 -8.64
CA ASN A 65 5.38 -13.44 -9.69
C ASN A 65 5.46 -11.91 -9.72
N VAL A 66 5.62 -11.32 -10.90
CA VAL A 66 5.74 -9.87 -11.08
C VAL A 66 4.73 -9.41 -12.12
N ALA A 67 3.94 -8.40 -11.80
CA ALA A 67 2.96 -7.79 -12.67
C ALA A 67 3.23 -6.30 -12.81
N VAL A 68 3.06 -5.76 -14.02
CA VAL A 68 3.01 -4.32 -14.28
C VAL A 68 1.67 -3.98 -14.91
N VAL A 69 1.02 -2.96 -14.37
CA VAL A 69 -0.23 -2.40 -14.88
C VAL A 69 -0.01 -0.98 -15.39
N ASP A 70 -0.92 -0.50 -16.24
CA ASP A 70 -0.96 0.90 -16.70
C ASP A 70 -1.52 1.85 -15.62
N SER A 71 -1.63 3.14 -15.95
CA SER A 71 -2.20 4.15 -15.04
C SER A 71 -3.67 3.90 -14.70
N GLY A 72 -4.40 3.13 -15.50
CA GLY A 72 -5.79 2.71 -15.24
C GLY A 72 -5.90 1.41 -14.44
N GLY A 73 -4.77 0.77 -14.08
CA GLY A 73 -4.76 -0.51 -13.37
C GLY A 73 -4.97 -1.73 -14.25
N ASN A 74 -4.88 -1.59 -15.59
CA ASN A 74 -4.99 -2.70 -16.54
C ASN A 74 -3.65 -3.38 -16.72
N LEU A 75 -3.65 -4.72 -16.81
CA LEU A 75 -2.42 -5.50 -16.98
C LEU A 75 -1.73 -5.18 -18.30
N VAL A 76 -0.45 -4.78 -18.25
CA VAL A 76 0.41 -4.54 -19.41
C VAL A 76 1.37 -5.70 -19.63
N ALA A 77 2.04 -6.16 -18.55
CA ALA A 77 2.99 -7.26 -18.62
C ALA A 77 2.98 -8.07 -17.32
N PHE A 78 3.32 -9.35 -17.43
CA PHE A 78 3.38 -10.27 -16.29
C PHE A 78 4.46 -11.32 -16.53
N GLN A 79 5.23 -11.64 -15.47
CA GLN A 79 6.18 -12.75 -15.50
C GLN A 79 6.04 -13.61 -14.24
N ARG A 80 5.95 -14.94 -14.45
CA ARG A 80 6.06 -15.93 -13.38
C ARG A 80 7.40 -16.62 -13.48
N MET A 81 8.18 -16.55 -12.40
CA MET A 81 9.43 -17.32 -12.29
C MET A 81 9.11 -18.80 -12.05
N ASP A 82 10.00 -19.68 -12.50
CA ASP A 82 9.86 -21.11 -12.29
C ASP A 82 9.82 -21.46 -10.81
N GLY A 83 8.81 -22.25 -10.43
CA GLY A 83 8.58 -22.65 -9.04
C GLY A 83 7.98 -21.57 -8.15
N ALA A 84 7.56 -20.41 -8.70
CA ALA A 84 6.80 -19.41 -7.93
C ALA A 84 5.42 -19.95 -7.53
N MET A 85 4.96 -19.57 -6.33
CA MET A 85 3.67 -20.00 -5.78
C MET A 85 2.51 -19.58 -6.68
N LEU A 86 1.60 -20.51 -6.99
CA LEU A 86 0.51 -20.25 -7.94
C LEU A 86 -0.50 -19.20 -7.44
N ALA A 87 -0.82 -19.19 -6.16
CA ALA A 87 -1.70 -18.18 -5.57
C ALA A 87 -1.17 -16.76 -5.76
N SER A 88 0.17 -16.60 -5.73
CA SER A 88 0.84 -15.30 -5.88
C SER A 88 0.66 -14.67 -7.27
N ILE A 89 0.20 -15.40 -8.28
CA ILE A 89 -0.14 -14.86 -9.60
C ILE A 89 -1.21 -13.76 -9.46
N GLN A 90 -2.30 -14.06 -8.78
CA GLN A 90 -3.38 -13.10 -8.60
C GLN A 90 -3.02 -12.01 -7.57
N ILE A 91 -2.24 -12.38 -6.54
CA ILE A 91 -1.79 -11.43 -5.53
C ILE A 91 -0.89 -10.35 -6.15
N ALA A 92 0.08 -10.73 -6.99
CA ALA A 92 0.95 -9.76 -7.68
C ALA A 92 0.16 -8.78 -8.55
N LYS A 93 -0.81 -9.26 -9.32
CA LYS A 93 -1.71 -8.43 -10.13
C LYS A 93 -2.55 -7.50 -9.26
N HIS A 94 -3.09 -7.99 -8.15
CA HIS A 94 -3.90 -7.20 -7.23
C HIS A 94 -3.07 -6.10 -6.59
N LYS A 95 -1.85 -6.41 -6.12
CA LYS A 95 -0.92 -5.41 -5.57
C LYS A 95 -0.61 -4.30 -6.59
N ALA A 96 -0.29 -4.66 -7.83
CA ALA A 96 -0.05 -3.68 -8.89
C ALA A 96 -1.28 -2.80 -9.13
N LYS A 97 -2.46 -3.41 -9.32
CA LYS A 97 -3.71 -2.68 -9.54
C LYS A 97 -4.04 -1.75 -8.39
N ALA A 98 -3.97 -2.24 -7.15
CA ALA A 98 -4.23 -1.43 -5.96
C ALA A 98 -3.29 -0.21 -5.89
N ALA A 99 -1.99 -0.41 -6.15
CA ALA A 99 -1.01 0.68 -6.12
C ALA A 99 -1.32 1.77 -7.16
N ALA A 100 -1.71 1.40 -8.40
CA ALA A 100 -2.11 2.35 -9.43
C ALA A 100 -3.40 3.08 -9.06
N THR A 101 -4.45 2.35 -8.75
CA THR A 101 -5.81 2.92 -8.60
C THR A 101 -5.97 3.73 -7.32
N PHE A 102 -5.28 3.38 -6.24
CA PHE A 102 -5.26 4.15 -4.99
C PHE A 102 -4.11 5.14 -4.89
N ARG A 103 -3.26 5.28 -5.90
CA ARG A 103 -2.15 6.24 -6.01
C ARG A 103 -1.14 6.17 -4.86
N ARG A 104 -0.91 4.98 -4.31
CA ARG A 104 -0.02 4.79 -3.15
C ARG A 104 0.56 3.38 -3.10
N PRO A 105 1.70 3.19 -2.44
CA PRO A 105 2.20 1.84 -2.16
C PRO A 105 1.20 1.04 -1.31
N THR A 106 1.04 -0.26 -1.61
CA THR A 106 0.13 -1.12 -0.84
C THR A 106 0.58 -1.32 0.62
N LYS A 107 1.83 -1.02 0.94
CA LYS A 107 2.36 -0.93 2.30
C LYS A 107 1.53 0.01 3.20
N GLU A 108 1.00 1.09 2.63
CA GLU A 108 0.19 2.03 3.41
C GLU A 108 -1.12 1.40 3.90
N PHE A 109 -1.72 0.50 3.12
CA PHE A 109 -2.88 -0.28 3.58
C PHE A 109 -2.49 -1.28 4.67
N GLU A 110 -1.35 -1.97 4.50
CA GLU A 110 -0.83 -2.90 5.50
C GLU A 110 -0.61 -2.19 6.84
N VAL A 111 0.06 -1.05 6.83
CA VAL A 111 0.32 -0.24 8.03
C VAL A 111 -0.99 0.34 8.59
N GLY A 112 -1.84 0.90 7.73
CA GLY A 112 -3.13 1.48 8.14
C GLY A 112 -4.02 0.46 8.87
N ILE A 113 -4.13 -0.75 8.34
CA ILE A 113 -4.98 -1.80 8.92
C ILE A 113 -4.33 -2.42 10.16
N ASN A 114 -3.06 -2.84 10.07
CA ASN A 114 -2.43 -3.63 11.13
C ASN A 114 -1.90 -2.79 12.30
N MET A 115 -1.43 -1.55 12.04
CA MET A 115 -0.80 -0.70 13.05
C MET A 115 -1.72 0.43 13.52
N MET A 116 -2.53 0.99 12.61
CA MET A 116 -3.41 2.12 12.91
C MET A 116 -4.87 1.70 13.13
N HIS A 117 -5.18 0.41 13.01
CA HIS A 117 -6.51 -0.16 13.19
C HIS A 117 -7.61 0.44 12.30
N LEU A 118 -7.25 0.93 11.11
CA LEU A 118 -8.16 1.50 10.10
C LEU A 118 -8.93 0.38 9.36
N ASN A 119 -9.66 -0.44 10.10
CA ASN A 119 -10.32 -1.65 9.58
C ASN A 119 -11.36 -1.36 8.51
N TYR A 120 -11.91 -0.14 8.45
CA TYR A 120 -12.85 0.29 7.40
C TYR A 120 -12.25 0.19 5.98
N LEU A 121 -10.90 0.25 5.86
CA LEU A 121 -10.22 0.09 4.57
C LEU A 121 -10.49 -1.27 3.93
N LEU A 122 -10.79 -2.30 4.73
CA LEU A 122 -11.13 -3.64 4.25
C LEU A 122 -12.48 -3.71 3.53
N ALA A 123 -13.33 -2.68 3.69
CA ALA A 123 -14.61 -2.58 2.99
C ALA A 123 -14.46 -1.98 1.57
N PHE A 124 -13.29 -1.49 1.20
CA PHE A 124 -13.06 -0.89 -0.12
C PHE A 124 -12.65 -1.95 -1.13
N ASP A 125 -13.38 -2.03 -2.24
CA ASP A 125 -13.00 -2.90 -3.34
C ASP A 125 -11.61 -2.56 -3.87
N GLY A 126 -10.80 -3.60 -4.04
CA GLY A 126 -9.45 -3.46 -4.59
C GLY A 126 -8.35 -3.14 -3.58
N VAL A 127 -8.67 -2.97 -2.29
CA VAL A 127 -7.65 -2.85 -1.23
C VAL A 127 -6.99 -4.21 -0.98
N ILE A 128 -5.68 -4.19 -0.80
CA ILE A 128 -4.89 -5.34 -0.37
C ILE A 128 -3.93 -4.92 0.74
N ALA A 129 -4.10 -5.51 1.93
CA ALA A 129 -3.30 -5.22 3.12
C ALA A 129 -1.98 -6.00 3.14
N SER A 130 -1.21 -5.90 2.06
CA SER A 130 0.04 -6.63 1.85
C SER A 130 0.94 -5.78 0.95
N ARG A 131 2.14 -5.43 1.43
CA ARG A 131 3.10 -4.60 0.68
C ARG A 131 3.65 -5.32 -0.55
N GLY A 132 4.26 -4.58 -1.47
CA GLY A 132 4.81 -5.08 -2.73
C GLY A 132 4.11 -4.52 -3.97
N GLY A 133 3.04 -3.72 -3.81
CA GLY A 133 2.50 -2.88 -4.88
C GLY A 133 3.09 -1.48 -4.80
N ILE A 134 3.66 -0.96 -5.89
CA ILE A 134 4.37 0.33 -5.93
C ILE A 134 3.97 1.10 -7.17
N PRO A 135 3.47 2.35 -7.05
CA PRO A 135 3.21 3.21 -8.21
C PRO A 135 4.49 3.51 -8.99
N LEU A 136 4.37 3.54 -10.31
CA LEU A 136 5.42 4.00 -11.22
C LEU A 136 5.13 5.45 -11.58
N ILE A 137 5.97 6.35 -11.06
CA ILE A 137 5.76 7.80 -11.15
C ILE A 137 6.83 8.41 -12.03
N GLU A 138 6.42 9.08 -13.09
CA GLU A 138 7.29 9.81 -14.00
C GLU A 138 6.82 11.25 -14.14
N GLN A 139 7.73 12.21 -14.02
CA GLN A 139 7.43 13.65 -14.09
C GLN A 139 6.25 14.07 -13.18
N GLY A 140 6.13 13.45 -12.01
CA GLY A 140 5.09 13.73 -11.03
C GLY A 140 3.72 13.11 -11.33
N ALA A 141 3.59 12.24 -12.35
CA ALA A 141 2.35 11.57 -12.70
C ALA A 141 2.50 10.04 -12.67
N ILE A 142 1.44 9.33 -12.28
CA ILE A 142 1.39 7.87 -12.26
C ILE A 142 1.20 7.37 -13.70
N ILE A 143 2.19 6.65 -14.22
CA ILE A 143 2.13 6.02 -15.56
C ILE A 143 1.76 4.54 -15.49
N GLY A 144 1.76 3.96 -14.31
CA GLY A 144 1.46 2.56 -14.03
C GLY A 144 1.80 2.18 -12.61
N ALA A 145 1.85 0.89 -12.33
CA ALA A 145 2.35 0.34 -11.08
C ALA A 145 2.93 -1.07 -11.28
N ILE A 146 3.85 -1.45 -10.40
CA ILE A 146 4.38 -2.81 -10.28
C ILE A 146 3.81 -3.48 -9.04
N GLY A 147 3.63 -4.80 -9.10
CA GLY A 147 3.30 -5.65 -7.95
C GLY A 147 4.06 -6.96 -8.02
N SER A 148 4.70 -7.33 -6.92
CA SER A 148 5.39 -8.62 -6.77
C SER A 148 4.75 -9.43 -5.66
N SER A 149 4.78 -10.76 -5.81
CA SER A 149 4.33 -11.71 -4.79
C SER A 149 4.97 -13.08 -4.99
N GLY A 150 5.34 -13.72 -3.89
CA GLY A 150 5.95 -15.05 -3.89
C GLY A 150 6.65 -15.42 -2.59
N GLY A 151 7.06 -14.43 -1.81
CA GLY A 151 7.74 -14.58 -0.54
C GLY A 151 6.99 -13.96 0.64
N ALA A 152 7.76 -13.54 1.63
CA ALA A 152 7.23 -12.67 2.68
C ALA A 152 6.96 -11.27 2.08
N ASP A 153 6.02 -10.55 2.66
CA ASP A 153 5.61 -9.22 2.15
C ASP A 153 6.79 -8.24 2.01
N SER A 154 7.77 -8.30 2.92
CA SER A 154 9.00 -7.50 2.83
C SER A 154 9.90 -7.90 1.65
N GLN A 155 9.92 -9.19 1.27
CA GLN A 155 10.64 -9.66 0.08
C GLN A 155 9.96 -9.18 -1.20
N ASP A 156 8.63 -9.25 -1.24
CA ASP A 156 7.81 -8.74 -2.34
C ASP A 156 8.07 -7.24 -2.57
N GLU A 157 8.14 -6.45 -1.48
CA GLU A 157 8.44 -5.01 -1.53
C GLU A 157 9.84 -4.73 -2.11
N ILE A 158 10.85 -5.48 -1.69
CA ILE A 158 12.24 -5.33 -2.19
C ILE A 158 12.29 -5.56 -3.70
N VAL A 159 11.65 -6.63 -4.17
CA VAL A 159 11.61 -6.98 -5.59
C VAL A 159 10.89 -5.92 -6.41
N SER A 160 9.73 -5.44 -5.94
CA SER A 160 9.00 -4.36 -6.62
C SER A 160 9.77 -3.05 -6.63
N ASN A 161 10.48 -2.70 -5.54
CA ASN A 161 11.31 -1.50 -5.49
C ASN A 161 12.44 -1.53 -6.53
N ALA A 162 13.07 -2.68 -6.76
CA ALA A 162 14.11 -2.82 -7.78
C ALA A 162 13.58 -2.52 -9.20
N GLY A 163 12.37 -3.00 -9.52
CA GLY A 163 11.72 -2.66 -10.78
C GLY A 163 11.31 -1.19 -10.85
N ALA A 164 10.65 -0.69 -9.79
CA ALA A 164 10.16 0.69 -9.74
C ALA A 164 11.29 1.73 -9.84
N ALA A 165 12.49 1.41 -9.37
CA ALA A 165 13.65 2.31 -9.42
C ALA A 165 14.05 2.73 -10.84
N LEU A 166 13.68 1.97 -11.87
CA LEU A 166 13.91 2.37 -13.27
C LEU A 166 13.07 3.58 -13.70
N ILE A 167 11.93 3.79 -13.05
CA ILE A 167 10.97 4.85 -13.38
C ILE A 167 11.00 5.95 -12.33
N ASN A 168 10.92 5.58 -11.06
CA ASN A 168 10.80 6.49 -9.91
C ASN A 168 12.13 7.17 -9.56
N GLN A 169 12.86 7.64 -10.56
CA GLN A 169 14.07 8.42 -10.31
C GLN A 169 13.70 9.78 -9.71
N PRO A 170 14.46 10.32 -8.75
CA PRO A 170 14.29 11.70 -8.33
C PRO A 170 14.37 12.58 -9.57
N ALA A 171 13.43 13.52 -9.73
CA ALA A 171 13.56 14.54 -10.77
C ALA A 171 14.96 15.13 -10.64
N ALA A 172 15.77 15.06 -11.71
CA ALA A 172 17.11 15.64 -11.72
C ALA A 172 16.95 17.10 -11.29
N GLY A 173 17.51 17.40 -10.10
CA GLY A 173 17.37 18.74 -9.53
C GLY A 173 17.84 19.77 -10.55
N ASN A 174 16.97 20.69 -10.91
CA ASN A 174 17.37 21.93 -11.57
C ASN A 174 18.35 22.63 -10.63
N LYS A 175 19.65 22.54 -10.97
CA LYS A 175 20.67 23.40 -10.38
C LYS A 175 20.53 24.81 -10.91
#